data_41bf85be0602679d0d9460984851513e
#
_entry.id   41bf85be0602679d0d9460984851513e
#
_cell.length_a   1.000
_cell.length_b   1.000
_cell.length_c   1.000
_cell.angle_alpha   90.00
_cell.angle_beta   90.00
_cell.angle_gamma   90.00
#
_symmetry.space_group_name_H-M   'P 1'
#
loop_
_entity.id
_entity.type
_entity.pdbx_description
1 polymer ?
#
loop_
_entity_poly.entity_id
_entity_poly.type
_entity_poly.pdbx_seq_one_letter_code
_entity_poly.pdbx_strand_id
1 'polypeptide(L)'
;GWERFPGGAVGYLGYDMVRFFEELPEENPDDLNLPDCQFMLADTLVIFDHVLHRVRILANAHIGDDPQQAYWDAIERIEKVVAALQHPLPERVPTAPGRARLPGRRWTACFSPSCPRL
;
A
#
# COMPACT_ATOMS: atom_id res chain seq x y z
N GLY A 1 -20.14 -13.42 -0.49
CA GLY A 1 -20.15 -12.01 -0.12
C GLY A 1 -19.09 -11.27 -0.91
N TRP A 2 -19.41 -10.07 -1.32
CA TRP A 2 -18.45 -9.20 -2.02
C TRP A 2 -17.36 -8.77 -1.04
N GLU A 3 -16.15 -8.71 -1.51
CA GLU A 3 -15.02 -8.22 -0.70
C GLU A 3 -15.25 -6.75 -0.34
N ARG A 4 -14.86 -6.37 0.88
CA ARG A 4 -14.96 -4.96 1.31
C ARG A 4 -14.04 -4.03 0.55
N PHE A 5 -12.92 -4.56 0.06
CA PHE A 5 -11.96 -3.84 -0.77
C PHE A 5 -11.60 -4.71 -1.98
N PRO A 6 -12.26 -4.51 -3.14
CA PRO A 6 -11.98 -5.27 -4.36
C PRO A 6 -10.78 -4.71 -5.16
N GLY A 7 -10.16 -3.65 -4.71
CA GLY A 7 -9.09 -2.90 -5.38
C GLY A 7 -9.38 -1.41 -5.38
N GLY A 8 -8.48 -0.65 -5.98
CA GLY A 8 -8.58 0.81 -6.09
C GLY A 8 -7.27 1.51 -5.80
N ALA A 9 -7.33 2.79 -5.51
CA ALA A 9 -6.18 3.60 -5.15
C ALA A 9 -6.02 3.67 -3.63
N VAL A 10 -4.83 3.34 -3.14
CA VAL A 10 -4.45 3.43 -1.73
C VAL A 10 -3.26 4.35 -1.61
N GLY A 11 -3.34 5.35 -0.75
CA GLY A 11 -2.26 6.31 -0.61
C GLY A 11 -2.58 7.41 0.38
N TYR A 12 -1.91 8.52 0.22
CA TYR A 12 -2.13 9.68 1.05
C TYR A 12 -2.20 10.97 0.21
N LEU A 13 -2.90 11.94 0.78
CA LEU A 13 -2.90 13.34 0.38
C LEU A 13 -2.35 14.14 1.56
N GLY A 14 -1.21 14.81 1.38
CA GLY A 14 -0.65 15.73 2.35
C GLY A 14 -1.52 16.99 2.49
N TYR A 15 -1.36 17.69 3.60
CA TYR A 15 -2.08 18.94 3.81
C TYR A 15 -1.70 20.01 2.76
N ASP A 16 -0.45 20.01 2.31
CA ASP A 16 0.05 20.97 1.33
C ASP A 16 -0.58 20.86 -0.07
N MET A 17 -1.35 19.77 -0.33
CA MET A 17 -2.22 19.70 -1.51
C MET A 17 -3.22 20.86 -1.61
N VAL A 18 -3.52 21.52 -0.50
CA VAL A 18 -4.38 22.72 -0.50
C VAL A 18 -3.81 23.85 -1.38
N ARG A 19 -2.47 23.90 -1.57
CA ARG A 19 -1.78 24.88 -2.42
C ARG A 19 -2.13 24.79 -3.89
N PHE A 20 -2.67 23.63 -4.34
CA PHE A 20 -3.19 23.48 -5.70
C PHE A 20 -4.54 24.15 -5.91
N PHE A 21 -5.22 24.51 -4.82
CA PHE A 21 -6.57 25.10 -4.87
C PHE A 21 -6.59 26.52 -4.33
N GLU A 22 -5.63 26.88 -3.46
CA GLU A 22 -5.55 28.17 -2.79
C GLU A 22 -4.13 28.75 -2.82
N GLU A 23 -4.01 30.08 -2.96
CA GLU A 23 -2.73 30.79 -2.85
C GLU A 23 -2.36 30.93 -1.37
N LEU A 24 -1.48 30.07 -0.89
CA LEU A 24 -0.96 30.12 0.48
C LEU A 24 0.53 30.46 0.48
N PRO A 25 1.01 31.21 1.48
CA PRO A 25 2.44 31.48 1.63
C PRO A 25 3.25 30.19 1.78
N GLU A 26 4.41 30.13 1.16
CA GLU A 26 5.35 29.03 1.27
C GLU A 26 6.53 29.45 2.16
N GLU A 27 6.26 29.52 3.47
CA GLU A 27 7.23 30.01 4.44
C GLU A 27 8.04 28.91 5.12
N ASN A 28 7.55 27.68 5.11
CA ASN A 28 8.18 26.55 5.78
C ASN A 28 9.13 25.80 4.84
N PRO A 29 10.38 25.52 5.30
CA PRO A 29 11.29 24.70 4.52
C PRO A 29 10.80 23.26 4.42
N ASP A 30 10.82 22.67 3.21
CA ASP A 30 10.60 21.26 3.02
C ASP A 30 11.91 20.49 3.29
N ASP A 31 12.08 20.02 4.52
CA ASP A 31 13.26 19.29 4.99
C ASP A 31 13.19 17.78 4.67
N LEU A 32 11.99 17.26 4.37
CA LEU A 32 11.75 15.84 4.12
C LEU A 32 11.72 15.49 2.64
N ASN A 33 11.43 16.47 1.79
CA ASN A 33 11.30 16.32 0.33
C ASN A 33 10.39 15.13 -0.04
N LEU A 34 9.24 15.03 0.64
CA LEU A 34 8.23 14.02 0.38
C LEU A 34 7.20 14.56 -0.63
N PRO A 35 6.67 13.71 -1.51
CA PRO A 35 5.60 14.14 -2.42
C PRO A 35 4.33 14.54 -1.64
N ASP A 36 3.66 15.60 -2.07
CA ASP A 36 2.41 16.07 -1.47
C ASP A 36 1.28 15.06 -1.57
N CYS A 37 1.31 14.18 -2.57
CA CYS A 37 0.42 13.05 -2.67
C CYS A 37 1.13 11.85 -3.29
N GLN A 38 0.74 10.66 -2.85
CA GLN A 38 1.21 9.42 -3.44
C GLN A 38 0.13 8.36 -3.35
N PHE A 39 -0.18 7.72 -4.50
CA PHE A 39 -1.16 6.65 -4.58
C PHE A 39 -0.55 5.42 -5.24
N MET A 40 -0.91 4.27 -4.72
CA MET A 40 -0.65 2.97 -5.28
C MET A 40 -1.96 2.40 -5.81
N LEU A 41 -1.99 1.95 -7.05
CA LEU A 41 -3.13 1.22 -7.60
C LEU A 41 -3.03 -0.24 -7.20
N ALA A 42 -4.01 -0.68 -6.41
CA ALA A 42 -4.14 -2.06 -5.98
C ALA A 42 -5.11 -2.78 -6.93
N ASP A 43 -4.59 -3.35 -7.99
CA ASP A 43 -5.34 -4.09 -9.00
C ASP A 43 -5.27 -5.61 -8.80
N THR A 44 -4.28 -6.09 -8.06
CA THR A 44 -4.11 -7.50 -7.72
C THR A 44 -3.94 -7.63 -6.21
N LEU A 45 -4.74 -8.48 -5.59
CA LEU A 45 -4.84 -8.61 -4.13
C LEU A 45 -4.73 -10.07 -3.70
N VAL A 46 -4.05 -10.29 -2.57
CA VAL A 46 -4.06 -11.57 -1.85
C VAL A 46 -4.84 -11.38 -0.55
N ILE A 47 -5.91 -12.12 -0.38
CA ILE A 47 -6.84 -11.99 0.73
C ILE A 47 -6.75 -13.24 1.60
N PHE A 48 -6.33 -13.06 2.85
CA PHE A 48 -6.29 -14.12 3.86
C PHE A 48 -7.60 -14.14 4.65
N ASP A 49 -8.40 -15.16 4.41
CA ASP A 49 -9.65 -15.39 5.14
C ASP A 49 -9.36 -16.31 6.33
N HIS A 50 -9.18 -15.71 7.50
CA HIS A 50 -8.87 -16.44 8.73
C HIS A 50 -10.06 -17.22 9.29
N VAL A 51 -11.28 -16.87 8.90
CA VAL A 51 -12.49 -17.58 9.36
C VAL A 51 -12.65 -18.89 8.59
N LEU A 52 -12.48 -18.84 7.29
CA LEU A 52 -12.63 -20.00 6.40
C LEU A 52 -11.29 -20.71 6.10
N HIS A 53 -10.19 -20.24 6.71
CA HIS A 53 -8.84 -20.79 6.54
C HIS A 53 -8.44 -20.95 5.07
N ARG A 54 -8.67 -19.91 4.27
CA ARG A 54 -8.35 -19.94 2.84
C ARG A 54 -7.69 -18.64 2.39
N VAL A 55 -6.90 -18.76 1.33
CA VAL A 55 -6.34 -17.62 0.62
C VAL A 55 -7.11 -17.44 -0.69
N ARG A 56 -7.51 -16.22 -0.98
CA ARG A 56 -8.14 -15.84 -2.25
C ARG A 56 -7.25 -14.84 -2.96
N ILE A 57 -7.12 -15.01 -4.25
CA ILE A 57 -6.42 -14.07 -5.10
C ILE A 57 -7.43 -13.43 -6.02
N LEU A 58 -7.38 -12.11 -6.11
CA LEU A 58 -8.25 -11.31 -6.93
C LEU A 58 -7.40 -10.45 -7.85
N ALA A 59 -7.70 -10.41 -9.12
CA ALA A 59 -7.11 -9.48 -10.07
C ALA A 59 -8.22 -8.74 -10.83
N ASN A 60 -8.11 -7.42 -10.90
CA ASN A 60 -9.02 -6.58 -11.66
C ASN A 60 -8.56 -6.53 -13.13
N ALA A 61 -9.45 -6.87 -14.06
CA ALA A 61 -9.20 -6.72 -15.47
C ALA A 61 -9.41 -5.26 -15.90
N HIS A 62 -8.41 -4.67 -16.55
CA HIS A 62 -8.54 -3.36 -17.17
C HIS A 62 -9.11 -3.53 -18.57
N ILE A 63 -10.40 -3.28 -18.71
CA ILE A 63 -11.11 -3.47 -19.97
C ILE A 63 -10.80 -2.29 -20.90
N GLY A 64 -10.03 -2.56 -21.95
CA GLY A 64 -9.79 -1.66 -23.06
C GLY A 64 -10.62 -2.06 -24.30
N ASP A 65 -10.01 -2.02 -25.48
CA ASP A 65 -10.66 -2.35 -26.74
C ASP A 65 -10.97 -3.84 -26.87
N ASP A 66 -10.18 -4.70 -26.22
CA ASP A 66 -10.37 -6.17 -26.23
C ASP A 66 -10.63 -6.70 -24.81
N PRO A 67 -11.91 -6.94 -24.44
CA PRO A 67 -12.28 -7.51 -23.15
C PRO A 67 -11.75 -8.94 -22.94
N GLN A 68 -11.60 -9.70 -24.02
CA GLN A 68 -11.11 -11.07 -23.95
C GLN A 68 -9.64 -11.11 -23.54
N GLN A 69 -8.82 -10.26 -24.14
CA GLN A 69 -7.40 -10.13 -23.78
C GLN A 69 -7.25 -9.66 -22.34
N ALA A 70 -8.02 -8.63 -21.91
CA ALA A 70 -8.00 -8.14 -20.54
C ALA A 70 -8.31 -9.23 -19.49
N TYR A 71 -9.23 -10.14 -19.83
CA TYR A 71 -9.53 -11.29 -18.98
C TYR A 71 -8.34 -12.26 -18.85
N TRP A 72 -7.71 -12.60 -19.97
CA TRP A 72 -6.55 -13.50 -19.96
C TRP A 72 -5.35 -12.90 -19.22
N ASP A 73 -5.11 -11.59 -19.36
CA ASP A 73 -4.07 -10.89 -18.62
C ASP A 73 -4.31 -10.91 -17.10
N ALA A 74 -5.58 -10.80 -16.68
CA ALA A 74 -5.93 -10.94 -15.27
C ALA A 74 -5.70 -12.36 -14.74
N ILE A 75 -6.04 -13.41 -15.53
CA ILE A 75 -5.77 -14.80 -15.18
C ILE A 75 -4.26 -15.03 -15.04
N GLU A 76 -3.45 -14.57 -15.97
CA GLU A 76 -1.99 -14.72 -15.92
C GLU A 76 -1.40 -14.08 -14.64
N ARG A 77 -1.92 -12.90 -14.23
CA ARG A 77 -1.50 -12.26 -12.96
C ARG A 77 -1.85 -13.12 -11.75
N ILE A 78 -3.04 -13.72 -11.72
CA ILE A 78 -3.44 -14.64 -10.65
C ILE A 78 -2.51 -15.85 -10.60
N GLU A 79 -2.22 -16.48 -11.74
CA GLU A 79 -1.35 -17.66 -11.82
C GLU A 79 0.08 -17.35 -11.34
N LYS A 80 0.63 -16.20 -11.69
CA LYS A 80 1.93 -15.74 -11.18
C LYS A 80 1.97 -15.63 -9.66
N VAL A 81 0.91 -15.10 -9.07
CA VAL A 81 0.80 -14.98 -7.60
C VAL A 81 0.64 -16.36 -6.95
N VAL A 82 -0.18 -17.25 -7.53
CA VAL A 82 -0.32 -18.64 -7.06
C VAL A 82 1.02 -19.35 -7.06
N ALA A 83 1.74 -19.26 -8.17
CA ALA A 83 3.07 -19.88 -8.30
C ALA A 83 4.05 -19.33 -7.24
N ALA A 84 4.05 -18.01 -7.04
CA ALA A 84 4.90 -17.39 -6.04
C ALA A 84 4.59 -17.85 -4.60
N LEU A 85 3.31 -18.04 -4.27
CA LEU A 85 2.88 -18.54 -2.96
C LEU A 85 3.20 -20.02 -2.72
N GLN A 86 3.36 -20.80 -3.78
CA GLN A 86 3.72 -22.22 -3.72
C GLN A 86 5.23 -22.45 -3.63
N HIS A 87 6.04 -21.45 -3.97
CA HIS A 87 7.48 -21.56 -3.82
C HIS A 87 7.88 -21.60 -2.34
N PRO A 88 8.79 -22.53 -1.96
CA PRO A 88 9.33 -22.51 -0.61
C PRO A 88 10.02 -21.17 -0.34
N LEU A 89 9.82 -20.64 0.86
CA LEU A 89 10.54 -19.43 1.28
C LEU A 89 12.05 -19.68 1.15
N PRO A 90 12.81 -18.75 0.55
CA PRO A 90 14.26 -18.85 0.59
C PRO A 90 14.68 -18.95 2.06
N GLU A 91 15.61 -19.86 2.32
CA GLU A 91 16.19 -20.02 3.65
C GLU A 91 16.51 -18.65 4.23
N ARG A 92 16.04 -18.39 5.45
CA ARG A 92 16.01 -17.05 6.07
C ARG A 92 17.22 -16.23 5.64
N VAL A 93 16.98 -15.15 4.91
CA VAL A 93 18.01 -14.12 4.78
C VAL A 93 18.43 -13.78 6.22
N PRO A 94 19.72 -13.94 6.58
CA PRO A 94 20.16 -13.63 7.93
C PRO A 94 19.69 -12.20 8.21
N THR A 95 18.86 -12.06 9.22
CA THR A 95 18.43 -10.73 9.68
C THR A 95 19.72 -10.03 10.02
N ALA A 96 20.07 -8.97 9.27
CA ALA A 96 21.27 -8.20 9.52
C ALA A 96 21.36 -7.93 11.02
N PRO A 97 22.46 -8.25 11.69
CA PRO A 97 22.58 -8.07 13.12
C PRO A 97 22.40 -6.59 13.44
N GLY A 98 21.34 -6.29 14.14
CA GLY A 98 21.07 -4.98 14.67
C GLY A 98 20.46 -4.02 13.64
N ARG A 99 19.17 -3.78 13.78
CA ARG A 99 18.63 -2.48 13.41
C ARG A 99 19.55 -1.44 14.05
N ALA A 100 20.29 -0.72 13.22
CA ALA A 100 20.93 0.50 13.68
C ALA A 100 19.82 1.31 14.35
N ARG A 101 19.87 1.45 15.68
CA ARG A 101 19.03 2.38 16.41
C ARG A 101 19.37 3.74 15.84
N LEU A 102 18.50 4.26 14.98
CA LEU A 102 18.57 5.68 14.63
C LEU A 102 18.48 6.44 15.96
N PRO A 103 19.48 7.23 16.32
CA PRO A 103 19.46 7.92 17.58
C PRO A 103 18.33 8.95 17.54
N GLY A 104 17.35 8.79 18.41
CA GLY A 104 16.61 9.91 18.93
C GLY A 104 15.22 10.21 18.39
N ARG A 105 14.57 9.39 17.55
CA ARG A 105 13.14 9.62 17.28
C ARG A 105 12.29 8.48 17.82
N ARG A 106 11.74 8.70 19.02
CA ARG A 106 10.70 7.85 19.59
C ARG A 106 9.38 8.27 18.95
N TRP A 107 8.90 7.49 17.99
CA TRP A 107 7.53 7.62 17.50
C TRP A 107 6.60 7.06 18.58
N THR A 108 6.06 7.93 19.41
CA THR A 108 4.93 7.60 20.29
C THR A 108 3.67 7.91 19.52
N ALA A 109 2.99 6.87 19.02
CA ALA A 109 1.62 7.01 18.56
C ALA A 109 0.76 7.36 19.80
N CYS A 110 0.46 8.65 19.97
CA CYS A 110 -0.38 9.12 21.06
C CYS A 110 -1.85 9.09 20.60
N PHE A 111 -2.55 8.02 20.93
CA PHE A 111 -4.00 7.90 20.73
C PHE A 111 -4.82 8.36 21.94
N SER A 112 -4.25 9.19 22.81
CA SER A 112 -4.95 9.72 23.98
C SER A 112 -5.45 11.13 23.75
N PRO A 113 -6.68 11.48 24.19
CA PRO A 113 -7.20 12.86 24.14
C PRO A 113 -6.38 13.88 24.94
N SER A 114 -5.44 13.43 25.78
CA SER A 114 -4.58 14.24 26.64
C SER A 114 -3.17 14.44 26.10
N CYS A 115 -2.88 14.08 24.83
CA CYS A 115 -1.57 14.32 24.24
C CYS A 115 -1.36 15.83 24.02
N PRO A 116 -0.31 16.44 24.58
CA PRO A 116 -0.03 17.85 24.34
C PRO A 116 0.29 18.05 22.86
N ARG A 117 -0.39 19.00 22.25
CA ARG A 117 -0.08 19.47 20.90
C ARG A 117 1.30 20.15 20.94
N LEU A 118 2.21 19.61 20.16
CA LEU A 118 3.45 20.33 19.83
C LEU A 118 3.14 21.36 18.77
#